data_469522107d78b6163a06a434a5703a27
#
_entry.id   469522107d78b6163a06a434a5703a27
#
_cell.length_a   1.000
_cell.length_b   1.000
_cell.length_c   1.000
_cell.angle_alpha   90.00
_cell.angle_beta   90.00
_cell.angle_gamma   90.00
#
_symmetry.space_group_name_H-M   'P 1'
#
loop_
_entity.id
_entity.type
_entity.pdbx_description
1 polymer ?
#
loop_
_entity_poly.entity_id
_entity_poly.type
_entity_poly.pdbx_seq_one_letter_code
_entity_poly.pdbx_strand_id
1 'polypeptide(L)'
;ASPITEVLIEESLLGWKEYELEVVRDKSDNAIIICSIENIDPMGVHTGDSITVAPSMTLTDKEFQLMRNWSIQCLRKIGVETGGSNVQFAVNPDTGRCIIIEMNPRVSRSSALASKATGFPIAKVAAKLAVGYTLDELPNEITGKTLAAFEPTIDYVIVKVPRFDFEKFPSASGHLGVQMQSVGEVMSIGRTFRESLQKAFRSLEVGLNGLEPKIIKEDDPEISRARTLDMNTLQYATSFRLLKVRQAFSEGASIDEVFQSTKIDPWFLYQIKYLVDCNSNTSMLELKQNLNSDAQITKILNKTQQEKRS
;
A
#
# COMPACT_ATOMS: atom_id res chain seq x y z
N ALA A 1 -24.15 1.88 17.60
CA ALA A 1 -25.46 1.23 17.67
C ALA A 1 -26.07 1.18 16.27
N SER A 2 -26.68 0.04 15.91
CA SER A 2 -27.31 -0.14 14.60
C SER A 2 -28.64 0.64 14.57
N PRO A 3 -28.93 1.43 13.53
CA PRO A 3 -30.20 2.14 13.38
C PRO A 3 -31.38 1.20 13.13
N ILE A 4 -31.11 -0.04 12.70
CA ILE A 4 -32.14 -1.07 12.47
C ILE A 4 -32.19 -2.12 13.58
N THR A 5 -31.45 -1.92 14.68
CA THR A 5 -31.36 -2.82 15.84
C THR A 5 -30.80 -4.22 15.56
N GLU A 6 -30.26 -4.44 14.37
CA GLU A 6 -29.63 -5.70 13.96
C GLU A 6 -28.12 -5.51 13.79
N VAL A 7 -27.34 -6.56 14.03
CA VAL A 7 -25.88 -6.61 13.83
C VAL A 7 -25.48 -7.89 13.14
N LEU A 8 -24.46 -7.80 12.30
CA LEU A 8 -23.80 -8.96 11.73
C LEU A 8 -22.64 -9.36 12.65
N ILE A 9 -22.55 -10.64 12.97
CA ILE A 9 -21.46 -11.21 13.76
C ILE A 9 -20.63 -12.10 12.84
N GLU A 10 -19.35 -11.79 12.73
CA GLU A 10 -18.42 -12.47 11.84
C GLU A 10 -17.19 -12.96 12.61
N GLU A 11 -16.43 -13.88 12.01
CA GLU A 11 -15.12 -14.28 12.50
C GLU A 11 -14.19 -13.07 12.52
N SER A 12 -13.45 -12.88 13.62
CA SER A 12 -12.44 -11.81 13.70
C SER A 12 -11.20 -12.18 12.90
N LEU A 13 -10.80 -11.30 11.98
CA LEU A 13 -9.61 -11.44 11.15
C LEU A 13 -8.51 -10.43 11.55
N LEU A 14 -8.58 -9.87 12.76
CA LEU A 14 -7.58 -8.92 13.25
C LEU A 14 -6.17 -9.51 13.15
N GLY A 15 -5.24 -8.74 12.60
CA GLY A 15 -3.86 -9.13 12.43
C GLY A 15 -3.57 -9.99 11.20
N TRP A 16 -4.59 -10.35 10.39
CA TRP A 16 -4.36 -11.01 9.11
C TRP A 16 -3.83 -10.02 8.08
N LYS A 17 -3.15 -10.53 7.05
CA LYS A 17 -2.68 -9.74 5.92
C LYS A 17 -3.86 -9.38 5.02
N GLU A 18 -3.86 -8.18 4.45
CA GLU A 18 -4.92 -7.71 3.57
C GLU A 18 -4.39 -7.42 2.16
N TYR A 19 -5.14 -7.92 1.17
CA TYR A 19 -4.84 -7.75 -0.25
C TYR A 19 -6.08 -7.33 -1.02
N GLU A 20 -5.86 -6.62 -2.12
CA GLU A 20 -6.91 -6.21 -3.03
C GLU A 20 -6.51 -6.52 -4.47
N LEU A 21 -7.48 -6.97 -5.28
CA LEU A 21 -7.33 -7.08 -6.71
C LEU A 21 -8.32 -6.14 -7.41
N GLU A 22 -7.82 -5.31 -8.29
CA GLU A 22 -8.63 -4.53 -9.22
C GLU A 22 -8.83 -5.35 -10.49
N VAL A 23 -10.08 -5.63 -10.82
CA VAL A 23 -10.47 -6.55 -11.88
C VAL A 23 -11.41 -5.86 -12.84
N VAL A 24 -11.24 -6.10 -14.14
CA VAL A 24 -12.18 -5.66 -15.17
C VAL A 24 -12.70 -6.89 -15.90
N ARG A 25 -14.03 -6.96 -16.08
CA ARG A 25 -14.69 -8.02 -16.84
C ARG A 25 -15.71 -7.43 -17.82
N ASP A 26 -15.79 -8.03 -19.01
CA ASP A 26 -16.77 -7.67 -20.03
C ASP A 26 -17.88 -8.71 -20.22
N LYS A 27 -18.84 -8.40 -21.10
CA LYS A 27 -19.98 -9.27 -21.43
C LYS A 27 -19.59 -10.57 -22.14
N SER A 28 -18.42 -10.64 -22.76
CA SER A 28 -17.88 -11.83 -23.44
C SER A 28 -17.05 -12.71 -22.50
N ASP A 29 -17.07 -12.40 -21.19
CA ASP A 29 -16.33 -13.10 -20.14
C ASP A 29 -14.81 -12.93 -20.21
N ASN A 30 -14.30 -11.97 -20.99
CA ASN A 30 -12.92 -11.57 -20.86
C ASN A 30 -12.73 -10.90 -19.50
N ALA A 31 -11.78 -11.38 -18.72
CA ALA A 31 -11.49 -10.86 -17.39
C ALA A 31 -9.99 -10.70 -17.18
N ILE A 32 -9.57 -9.54 -16.68
CA ILE A 32 -8.17 -9.19 -16.44
C ILE A 32 -8.00 -8.61 -15.06
N ILE A 33 -6.85 -8.89 -14.44
CA ILE A 33 -6.40 -8.22 -13.22
C ILE A 33 -5.59 -7.01 -13.63
N ILE A 34 -6.06 -5.83 -13.22
CA ILE A 34 -5.36 -4.57 -13.51
C ILE A 34 -4.19 -4.36 -12.58
N CYS A 35 -4.40 -4.64 -11.29
CA CYS A 35 -3.38 -4.41 -10.27
C CYS A 35 -3.66 -5.27 -9.04
N SER A 36 -2.60 -5.78 -8.43
CA SER A 36 -2.63 -6.30 -7.05
C SER A 36 -2.15 -5.21 -6.11
N ILE A 37 -2.82 -5.06 -4.98
CA ILE A 37 -2.52 -4.08 -3.94
C ILE A 37 -2.38 -4.82 -2.61
N GLU A 38 -1.40 -4.45 -1.81
CA GLU A 38 -1.19 -5.00 -0.47
C GLU A 38 -1.22 -3.88 0.57
N ASN A 39 -1.95 -4.09 1.65
CA ASN A 39 -1.96 -3.19 2.79
C ASN A 39 -0.77 -3.52 3.70
N ILE A 40 -0.01 -2.50 4.08
CA ILE A 40 1.09 -2.66 5.05
C ILE A 40 0.53 -2.87 6.45
N ASP A 41 -0.55 -2.16 6.78
CA ASP A 41 -1.27 -2.39 8.02
C ASP A 41 -2.08 -3.68 7.92
N PRO A 42 -2.08 -4.51 8.98
CA PRO A 42 -2.90 -5.71 9.01
C PRO A 42 -4.39 -5.38 9.12
N MET A 43 -5.23 -6.39 8.90
CA MET A 43 -6.68 -6.31 9.11
C MET A 43 -7.03 -5.69 10.46
N GLY A 44 -8.01 -4.79 10.45
CA GLY A 44 -8.45 -3.97 11.58
C GLY A 44 -8.30 -2.48 11.33
N VAL A 45 -7.50 -2.08 10.34
CA VAL A 45 -7.41 -0.72 9.81
C VAL A 45 -8.13 -0.66 8.48
N HIS A 46 -9.00 0.34 8.28
CA HIS A 46 -9.70 0.52 7.01
C HIS A 46 -8.69 0.69 5.86
N THR A 47 -8.90 0.02 4.74
CA THR A 47 -7.97 0.03 3.59
C THR A 47 -7.68 1.45 3.08
N GLY A 48 -8.66 2.38 3.17
CA GLY A 48 -8.46 3.80 2.85
C GLY A 48 -7.45 4.51 3.76
N ASP A 49 -7.30 4.03 4.99
CA ASP A 49 -6.41 4.59 6.02
C ASP A 49 -5.08 3.84 6.12
N SER A 50 -4.97 2.69 5.45
CA SER A 50 -3.73 1.93 5.39
C SER A 50 -2.74 2.53 4.39
N ILE A 51 -1.45 2.37 4.69
CA ILE A 51 -0.40 2.53 3.68
C ILE A 51 -0.45 1.30 2.79
N THR A 52 -0.52 1.50 1.46
CA THR A 52 -0.63 0.41 0.51
C THR A 52 0.51 0.41 -0.50
N VAL A 53 0.84 -0.75 -0.99
CA VAL A 53 1.86 -0.95 -2.02
C VAL A 53 1.27 -1.70 -3.22
N ALA A 54 1.70 -1.31 -4.41
CA ALA A 54 1.38 -1.99 -5.65
C ALA A 54 2.66 -2.15 -6.52
N PRO A 55 2.89 -3.31 -7.12
CA PRO A 55 2.16 -4.57 -6.91
C PRO A 55 2.36 -5.12 -5.49
N SER A 56 1.57 -6.12 -5.08
CA SER A 56 1.76 -6.83 -3.81
C SER A 56 3.17 -7.41 -3.70
N MET A 57 3.81 -7.21 -2.53
CA MET A 57 5.22 -7.55 -2.33
C MET A 57 5.43 -8.92 -1.66
N THR A 58 4.47 -9.36 -0.86
CA THR A 58 4.60 -10.56 -0.04
C THR A 58 3.69 -11.73 -0.46
N LEU A 59 2.95 -11.57 -1.56
CA LEU A 59 2.18 -12.67 -2.18
C LEU A 59 3.10 -13.63 -2.93
N THR A 60 2.90 -14.92 -2.71
CA THR A 60 3.43 -15.94 -3.61
C THR A 60 2.59 -16.01 -4.89
N ASP A 61 3.17 -16.53 -5.98
CA ASP A 61 2.43 -16.71 -7.24
C ASP A 61 1.20 -17.63 -7.04
N LYS A 62 1.34 -18.67 -6.23
CA LYS A 62 0.22 -19.57 -5.91
C LYS A 62 -0.96 -18.85 -5.25
N GLU A 63 -0.69 -17.97 -4.29
CA GLU A 63 -1.71 -17.17 -3.62
C GLU A 63 -2.32 -16.16 -4.58
N PHE A 64 -1.50 -15.50 -5.39
CA PHE A 64 -1.97 -14.58 -6.42
C PHE A 64 -2.92 -15.25 -7.41
N GLN A 65 -2.54 -16.43 -7.94
CA GLN A 65 -3.40 -17.17 -8.87
C GLN A 65 -4.70 -17.65 -8.23
N LEU A 66 -4.69 -18.03 -6.95
CA LEU A 66 -5.88 -18.36 -6.19
C LEU A 66 -6.83 -17.15 -6.10
N MET A 67 -6.30 -15.99 -5.67
CA MET A 67 -7.08 -14.76 -5.54
C MET A 67 -7.59 -14.27 -6.90
N ARG A 68 -6.79 -14.38 -7.96
CA ARG A 68 -7.17 -14.10 -9.34
C ARG A 68 -8.40 -14.92 -9.76
N ASN A 69 -8.31 -16.23 -9.57
CA ASN A 69 -9.39 -17.15 -9.94
C ASN A 69 -10.67 -16.85 -9.12
N TRP A 70 -10.54 -16.63 -7.84
CA TRP A 70 -11.67 -16.30 -6.97
C TRP A 70 -12.29 -14.94 -7.32
N SER A 71 -11.50 -13.96 -7.64
CA SER A 71 -11.98 -12.65 -8.09
C SER A 71 -12.86 -12.80 -9.34
N ILE A 72 -12.38 -13.51 -10.36
CA ILE A 72 -13.12 -13.75 -11.60
C ILE A 72 -14.42 -14.52 -11.32
N GLN A 73 -14.36 -15.53 -10.44
CA GLN A 73 -15.56 -16.28 -10.03
C GLN A 73 -16.58 -15.40 -9.31
N CYS A 74 -16.13 -14.48 -8.44
CA CYS A 74 -17.01 -13.52 -7.78
C CYS A 74 -17.71 -12.62 -8.78
N LEU A 75 -16.98 -12.04 -9.73
CA LEU A 75 -17.56 -11.18 -10.76
C LEU A 75 -18.60 -11.93 -11.60
N ARG A 76 -18.31 -13.18 -11.98
CA ARG A 76 -19.26 -14.05 -12.68
C ARG A 76 -20.50 -14.32 -11.86
N LYS A 77 -20.34 -14.67 -10.57
CA LYS A 77 -21.45 -15.04 -9.68
C LYS A 77 -22.38 -13.86 -9.37
N ILE A 78 -21.80 -12.65 -9.22
CA ILE A 78 -22.56 -11.42 -8.99
C ILE A 78 -23.17 -10.90 -10.30
N GLY A 79 -22.60 -11.27 -11.45
CA GLY A 79 -23.08 -10.81 -12.77
C GLY A 79 -22.50 -9.47 -13.19
N VAL A 80 -21.29 -9.12 -12.77
CA VAL A 80 -20.59 -7.93 -13.26
C VAL A 80 -20.06 -8.20 -14.67
N GLU A 81 -20.58 -7.46 -15.66
CA GLU A 81 -20.29 -7.67 -17.08
C GLU A 81 -19.76 -6.42 -17.80
N THR A 82 -19.70 -5.29 -17.12
CA THR A 82 -19.45 -3.99 -17.76
C THR A 82 -18.49 -3.10 -16.98
N GLY A 83 -17.44 -3.65 -16.40
CA GLY A 83 -16.54 -2.73 -15.78
C GLY A 83 -15.61 -3.26 -14.69
N GLY A 84 -15.08 -2.30 -13.95
CA GLY A 84 -14.13 -2.53 -12.87
C GLY A 84 -14.80 -2.91 -11.56
N SER A 85 -14.13 -3.77 -10.83
CA SER A 85 -14.51 -4.18 -9.47
C SER A 85 -13.26 -4.33 -8.63
N ASN A 86 -13.40 -4.05 -7.33
CA ASN A 86 -12.39 -4.31 -6.33
C ASN A 86 -12.79 -5.54 -5.52
N VAL A 87 -11.89 -6.50 -5.36
CA VAL A 87 -12.09 -7.69 -4.53
C VAL A 87 -11.03 -7.68 -3.43
N GLN A 88 -11.47 -7.75 -2.18
CA GLN A 88 -10.61 -7.69 -1.00
C GLN A 88 -10.49 -9.08 -0.35
N PHE A 89 -9.27 -9.38 0.07
CA PHE A 89 -8.90 -10.67 0.64
C PHE A 89 -8.16 -10.49 1.97
N ALA A 90 -8.42 -11.39 2.90
CA ALA A 90 -7.58 -11.57 4.07
C ALA A 90 -6.84 -12.91 4.01
N VAL A 91 -5.57 -12.90 4.39
CA VAL A 91 -4.74 -14.11 4.46
C VAL A 91 -4.18 -14.25 5.87
N ASN A 92 -4.46 -15.40 6.47
CA ASN A 92 -3.88 -15.74 7.76
C ASN A 92 -2.36 -15.94 7.61
N PRO A 93 -1.52 -15.17 8.33
CA PRO A 93 -0.06 -15.25 8.16
C PRO A 93 0.54 -16.59 8.62
N ASP A 94 -0.12 -17.32 9.53
CA ASP A 94 0.40 -18.55 10.11
C ASP A 94 -0.02 -19.78 9.30
N THR A 95 -1.26 -19.80 8.79
CA THR A 95 -1.85 -20.99 8.14
C THR A 95 -1.97 -20.86 6.62
N GLY A 96 -1.86 -19.65 6.07
CA GLY A 96 -2.11 -19.36 4.66
C GLY A 96 -3.61 -19.44 4.27
N ARG A 97 -4.54 -19.57 5.25
CA ARG A 97 -5.97 -19.54 4.95
C ARG A 97 -6.34 -18.20 4.34
N CYS A 98 -6.92 -18.23 3.14
CA CYS A 98 -7.38 -17.07 2.41
C CYS A 98 -8.90 -16.95 2.51
N ILE A 99 -9.41 -15.75 2.69
CA ILE A 99 -10.85 -15.42 2.77
C ILE A 99 -11.12 -14.20 1.89
N ILE A 100 -12.26 -14.21 1.18
CA ILE A 100 -12.79 -13.02 0.53
C ILE A 100 -13.53 -12.21 1.60
N ILE A 101 -13.16 -10.94 1.73
CA ILE A 101 -13.79 -10.00 2.68
C ILE A 101 -15.02 -9.37 2.04
N GLU A 102 -14.81 -8.72 0.91
CA GLU A 102 -15.88 -8.09 0.16
C GLU A 102 -15.50 -7.93 -1.32
N MET A 103 -16.53 -7.66 -2.12
CA MET A 103 -16.36 -7.23 -3.49
C MET A 103 -17.17 -5.95 -3.72
N ASN A 104 -16.52 -4.95 -4.27
CA ASN A 104 -17.12 -3.69 -4.66
C ASN A 104 -17.38 -3.68 -6.18
N PRO A 105 -18.62 -3.93 -6.67
CA PRO A 105 -18.92 -4.05 -8.09
C PRO A 105 -19.06 -2.67 -8.76
N ARG A 106 -18.08 -1.84 -8.60
CA ARG A 106 -18.03 -0.46 -9.09
C ARG A 106 -16.60 0.04 -9.18
N VAL A 107 -16.38 1.06 -9.99
CA VAL A 107 -15.14 1.85 -9.94
C VAL A 107 -15.06 2.57 -8.58
N SER A 108 -13.92 2.51 -7.95
CA SER A 108 -13.66 3.01 -6.60
C SER A 108 -12.40 3.89 -6.55
N ARG A 109 -12.00 4.32 -5.34
CA ARG A 109 -10.72 5.01 -5.15
C ARG A 109 -9.53 4.11 -5.42
N SER A 110 -9.60 2.83 -5.06
CA SER A 110 -8.58 1.84 -5.39
C SER A 110 -8.46 1.64 -6.91
N SER A 111 -9.58 1.70 -7.65
CA SER A 111 -9.56 1.71 -9.12
C SER A 111 -8.83 2.94 -9.68
N ALA A 112 -9.01 4.11 -9.07
CA ALA A 112 -8.28 5.32 -9.46
C ALA A 112 -6.79 5.19 -9.15
N LEU A 113 -6.42 4.61 -7.99
CA LEU A 113 -5.05 4.30 -7.64
C LEU A 113 -4.43 3.32 -8.64
N ALA A 114 -5.12 2.20 -8.93
CA ALA A 114 -4.67 1.20 -9.90
C ALA A 114 -4.52 1.80 -11.31
N SER A 115 -5.43 2.67 -11.73
CA SER A 115 -5.32 3.37 -13.01
C SER A 115 -4.08 4.26 -13.08
N LYS A 116 -3.78 5.01 -12.01
CA LYS A 116 -2.55 5.82 -11.93
C LYS A 116 -1.30 4.94 -11.86
N ALA A 117 -1.39 3.84 -11.12
CA ALA A 117 -0.27 2.91 -10.93
C ALA A 117 0.14 2.21 -12.22
N THR A 118 -0.82 1.77 -13.01
CA THR A 118 -0.58 0.95 -14.21
C THR A 118 -0.67 1.75 -15.51
N GLY A 119 -1.28 2.93 -15.47
CA GLY A 119 -1.64 3.69 -16.67
C GLY A 119 -2.90 3.16 -17.38
N PHE A 120 -3.46 2.03 -16.93
CA PHE A 120 -4.68 1.45 -17.52
C PHE A 120 -5.91 2.28 -17.12
N PRO A 121 -6.65 2.86 -18.07
CA PRO A 121 -7.74 3.80 -17.77
C PRO A 121 -9.04 3.05 -17.42
N ILE A 122 -9.13 2.47 -16.22
CA ILE A 122 -10.23 1.59 -15.79
C ILE A 122 -11.60 2.25 -16.04
N ALA A 123 -11.80 3.51 -15.61
CA ALA A 123 -13.08 4.19 -15.75
C ALA A 123 -13.49 4.39 -17.22
N LYS A 124 -12.53 4.75 -18.08
CA LYS A 124 -12.76 4.94 -19.52
C LYS A 124 -13.10 3.61 -20.19
N VAL A 125 -12.38 2.55 -19.86
CA VAL A 125 -12.65 1.20 -20.35
C VAL A 125 -14.03 0.74 -19.86
N ALA A 126 -14.33 0.86 -18.57
CA ALA A 126 -15.63 0.51 -18.01
C ALA A 126 -16.80 1.23 -18.72
N ALA A 127 -16.65 2.54 -19.04
CA ALA A 127 -17.66 3.28 -19.79
C ALA A 127 -17.86 2.71 -21.20
N LYS A 128 -16.80 2.28 -21.89
CA LYS A 128 -16.92 1.63 -23.20
C LYS A 128 -17.55 0.24 -23.10
N LEU A 129 -17.21 -0.55 -22.09
CA LEU A 129 -17.84 -1.84 -21.84
C LEU A 129 -19.35 -1.68 -21.59
N ALA A 130 -19.75 -0.64 -20.86
CA ALA A 130 -21.16 -0.36 -20.55
C ALA A 130 -22.01 -0.06 -21.81
N VAL A 131 -21.41 0.47 -22.88
CA VAL A 131 -22.09 0.70 -24.15
C VAL A 131 -21.91 -0.46 -25.16
N GLY A 132 -21.36 -1.60 -24.69
CA GLY A 132 -21.37 -2.85 -25.44
C GLY A 132 -20.07 -3.28 -26.11
N TYR A 133 -18.97 -2.53 -25.96
CA TYR A 133 -17.66 -3.01 -26.39
C TYR A 133 -17.16 -4.16 -25.51
N THR A 134 -16.18 -4.91 -26.01
CA THR A 134 -15.47 -5.95 -25.27
C THR A 134 -13.98 -5.58 -25.12
N LEU A 135 -13.28 -6.20 -24.19
CA LEU A 135 -11.86 -5.89 -23.92
C LEU A 135 -10.95 -6.18 -25.12
N ASP A 136 -11.29 -7.17 -25.93
CA ASP A 136 -10.58 -7.56 -27.14
C ASP A 136 -10.92 -6.68 -28.36
N GLU A 137 -11.92 -5.79 -28.27
CA GLU A 137 -12.21 -4.77 -29.27
C GLU A 137 -11.53 -3.43 -28.97
N LEU A 138 -11.11 -3.23 -27.71
CA LEU A 138 -10.55 -1.96 -27.27
C LEU A 138 -9.01 -1.95 -27.38
N PRO A 139 -8.43 -0.86 -27.95
CA PRO A 139 -6.98 -0.71 -27.94
C PRO A 139 -6.48 -0.44 -26.52
N ASN A 140 -5.32 -0.97 -26.19
CA ASN A 140 -4.59 -0.60 -24.99
C ASN A 140 -3.91 0.76 -25.21
N GLU A 141 -4.36 1.79 -24.52
CA GLU A 141 -3.88 3.17 -24.69
C GLU A 141 -2.44 3.37 -24.19
N ILE A 142 -1.91 2.46 -23.35
CA ILE A 142 -0.55 2.53 -22.84
C ILE A 142 0.43 2.08 -23.91
N THR A 143 0.18 0.92 -24.49
CA THR A 143 1.07 0.31 -25.47
C THR A 143 0.84 0.83 -26.88
N GLY A 144 -0.39 1.26 -27.18
CA GLY A 144 -0.83 1.66 -28.52
C GLY A 144 -0.79 0.54 -29.57
N LYS A 145 -0.42 -0.68 -29.17
CA LYS A 145 -0.21 -1.84 -30.09
C LYS A 145 -0.97 -3.09 -29.68
N THR A 146 -1.28 -3.24 -28.41
CA THR A 146 -2.02 -4.39 -27.86
C THR A 146 -3.47 -4.03 -27.59
N LEU A 147 -4.27 -5.02 -27.21
CA LEU A 147 -5.66 -4.85 -26.86
C LEU A 147 -5.81 -4.70 -25.34
N ALA A 148 -6.92 -4.15 -24.89
CA ALA A 148 -7.22 -3.96 -23.47
C ALA A 148 -7.47 -5.29 -22.73
N ALA A 149 -7.54 -6.42 -23.42
CA ALA A 149 -7.67 -7.75 -22.85
C ALA A 149 -6.37 -8.29 -22.23
N PHE A 150 -5.24 -7.58 -22.36
CA PHE A 150 -3.97 -7.97 -21.75
C PHE A 150 -3.78 -7.29 -20.40
N GLU A 151 -3.41 -8.08 -19.39
CA GLU A 151 -3.13 -7.58 -18.05
C GLU A 151 -1.92 -6.64 -18.03
N PRO A 152 -2.00 -5.47 -17.39
CA PRO A 152 -0.86 -4.57 -17.25
C PRO A 152 0.28 -5.23 -16.47
N THR A 153 1.51 -4.95 -16.86
CA THR A 153 2.73 -5.37 -16.16
C THR A 153 3.55 -4.14 -15.84
N ILE A 154 3.97 -4.00 -14.58
CA ILE A 154 4.78 -2.88 -14.10
C ILE A 154 6.11 -3.37 -13.53
N ASP A 155 7.19 -2.63 -13.78
CA ASP A 155 8.55 -2.90 -13.30
C ASP A 155 9.03 -1.89 -12.25
N TYR A 156 8.10 -1.23 -11.58
CA TYR A 156 8.30 -0.24 -10.54
C TYR A 156 7.35 -0.48 -9.36
N VAL A 157 7.60 0.18 -8.27
CA VAL A 157 6.82 0.05 -7.03
C VAL A 157 6.08 1.35 -6.75
N ILE A 158 4.80 1.23 -6.45
CA ILE A 158 3.95 2.34 -6.04
C ILE A 158 3.65 2.20 -4.55
N VAL A 159 3.76 3.31 -3.81
CA VAL A 159 3.32 3.39 -2.41
C VAL A 159 2.30 4.52 -2.29
N LYS A 160 1.16 4.21 -1.70
CA LYS A 160 0.14 5.17 -1.30
C LYS A 160 0.25 5.39 0.21
N VAL A 161 0.28 6.65 0.64
CA VAL A 161 0.23 7.03 2.06
C VAL A 161 -0.96 7.96 2.28
N PRO A 162 -1.86 7.64 3.22
CA PRO A 162 -3.01 8.48 3.53
C PRO A 162 -2.61 9.75 4.27
N ARG A 163 -3.40 10.81 4.09
CA ARG A 163 -3.30 12.07 4.82
C ARG A 163 -4.46 12.20 5.79
N PHE A 164 -4.16 12.62 7.01
CA PHE A 164 -5.12 12.85 8.07
C PHE A 164 -5.08 14.32 8.51
N ASP A 165 -6.16 14.81 9.09
CA ASP A 165 -6.34 16.18 9.58
C ASP A 165 -6.80 16.17 11.05
N PHE A 166 -6.27 15.25 11.88
CA PHE A 166 -6.66 15.14 13.29
C PHE A 166 -6.38 16.41 14.09
N GLU A 167 -5.43 17.24 13.63
CA GLU A 167 -5.16 18.55 14.23
C GLU A 167 -6.37 19.49 14.17
N LYS A 168 -7.28 19.31 13.20
CA LYS A 168 -8.53 20.08 13.07
C LYS A 168 -9.65 19.52 13.94
N PHE A 169 -9.50 18.31 14.44
CA PHE A 169 -10.50 17.59 15.24
C PHE A 169 -9.90 17.10 16.57
N PRO A 170 -9.65 18.00 17.53
CA PRO A 170 -8.95 17.66 18.78
C PRO A 170 -9.65 16.59 19.63
N SER A 171 -10.95 16.37 19.44
CA SER A 171 -11.73 15.33 20.12
C SER A 171 -11.58 13.94 19.49
N ALA A 172 -10.99 13.82 18.30
CA ALA A 172 -10.74 12.54 17.66
C ALA A 172 -9.61 11.81 18.41
N SER A 173 -9.76 10.49 18.58
CA SER A 173 -8.79 9.67 19.29
C SER A 173 -7.43 9.55 18.58
N GLY A 174 -7.39 9.80 17.25
CA GLY A 174 -6.22 9.54 16.41
C GLY A 174 -5.91 8.05 16.21
N HIS A 175 -6.73 7.16 16.75
CA HIS A 175 -6.63 5.72 16.51
C HIS A 175 -7.35 5.33 15.22
N LEU A 176 -6.64 4.63 14.35
CA LEU A 176 -7.22 4.08 13.13
C LEU A 176 -7.95 2.77 13.43
N GLY A 177 -9.05 2.57 12.74
CA GLY A 177 -9.89 1.39 12.89
C GLY A 177 -10.62 1.07 11.59
N VAL A 178 -11.76 0.39 11.70
CA VAL A 178 -12.56 -0.06 10.56
C VAL A 178 -13.32 1.06 9.85
N GLN A 179 -13.39 2.25 10.43
CA GLN A 179 -14.00 3.42 9.82
C GLN A 179 -12.92 4.31 9.19
N MET A 180 -13.13 4.72 7.95
CA MET A 180 -12.21 5.59 7.24
C MET A 180 -12.19 7.01 7.83
N GLN A 181 -10.99 7.50 8.16
CA GLN A 181 -10.73 8.81 8.77
C GLN A 181 -9.80 9.70 7.93
N SER A 182 -9.14 9.14 6.92
CA SER A 182 -8.26 9.91 6.02
C SER A 182 -9.03 10.91 5.18
N VAL A 183 -8.44 12.10 4.97
CA VAL A 183 -9.02 13.18 4.16
C VAL A 183 -8.44 13.25 2.76
N GLY A 184 -7.35 12.56 2.52
CA GLY A 184 -6.65 12.52 1.23
C GLY A 184 -5.56 11.47 1.23
N GLU A 185 -4.78 11.45 0.16
CA GLU A 185 -3.68 10.50 -0.01
C GLU A 185 -2.63 11.04 -0.98
N VAL A 186 -1.41 10.58 -0.82
CA VAL A 186 -0.34 10.75 -1.80
C VAL A 186 0.01 9.41 -2.41
N MET A 187 0.46 9.44 -3.65
CA MET A 187 0.98 8.28 -4.36
C MET A 187 2.38 8.60 -4.89
N SER A 188 3.30 7.70 -4.68
CA SER A 188 4.67 7.81 -5.19
C SER A 188 5.05 6.60 -6.03
N ILE A 189 6.01 6.79 -6.92
CA ILE A 189 6.57 5.76 -7.78
C ILE A 189 8.09 5.72 -7.54
N GLY A 190 8.62 4.51 -7.35
CA GLY A 190 10.04 4.26 -7.19
C GLY A 190 10.48 2.95 -7.83
N ARG A 191 11.77 2.75 -8.01
CA ARG A 191 12.30 1.47 -8.49
C ARG A 191 12.25 0.39 -7.43
N THR A 192 12.25 0.79 -6.16
CA THR A 192 12.16 -0.09 -5.00
C THR A 192 11.10 0.42 -4.04
N PHE A 193 10.61 -0.47 -3.18
CA PHE A 193 9.69 -0.11 -2.09
C PHE A 193 10.27 1.02 -1.22
N ARG A 194 11.54 0.90 -0.82
CA ARG A 194 12.22 1.91 0.03
C ARG A 194 12.24 3.29 -0.61
N GLU A 195 12.59 3.38 -1.89
CA GLU A 195 12.57 4.64 -2.64
C GLU A 195 11.16 5.24 -2.70
N SER A 196 10.17 4.40 -3.06
CA SER A 196 8.79 4.84 -3.18
C SER A 196 8.23 5.30 -1.83
N LEU A 197 8.49 4.56 -0.74
CA LEU A 197 8.06 4.91 0.61
C LEU A 197 8.63 6.28 1.04
N GLN A 198 9.93 6.51 0.83
CA GLN A 198 10.58 7.78 1.15
C GLN A 198 9.98 8.96 0.37
N LYS A 199 9.73 8.77 -0.92
CA LYS A 199 9.07 9.77 -1.77
C LYS A 199 7.66 10.07 -1.29
N ALA A 200 6.89 9.04 -0.90
CA ALA A 200 5.52 9.20 -0.41
C ALA A 200 5.47 10.06 0.85
N PHE A 201 6.31 9.77 1.85
CA PHE A 201 6.37 10.58 3.07
C PHE A 201 6.75 12.03 2.79
N ARG A 202 7.71 12.27 1.90
CA ARG A 202 8.05 13.64 1.48
C ARG A 202 6.88 14.36 0.81
N SER A 203 6.09 13.64 0.02
CA SER A 203 4.96 14.20 -0.73
C SER A 203 3.72 14.50 0.13
N LEU A 204 3.69 14.03 1.39
CA LEU A 204 2.62 14.36 2.34
C LEU A 204 2.60 15.86 2.73
N GLU A 205 3.71 16.58 2.52
CA GLU A 205 3.87 18.01 2.86
C GLU A 205 3.61 18.31 4.35
N VAL A 206 3.88 17.34 5.20
CA VAL A 206 3.82 17.48 6.68
C VAL A 206 5.18 17.85 7.29
N GLY A 207 6.08 18.39 6.48
CA GLY A 207 7.41 18.79 6.91
C GLY A 207 8.42 17.65 7.01
N LEU A 208 8.12 16.45 6.51
CA LEU A 208 9.00 15.29 6.45
C LEU A 208 9.73 15.23 5.09
N ASN A 209 11.03 14.93 5.10
CA ASN A 209 11.79 14.63 3.87
C ASN A 209 11.83 13.13 3.54
N GLY A 210 11.10 12.33 4.30
CA GLY A 210 11.05 10.88 4.25
C GLY A 210 10.87 10.29 5.64
N LEU A 211 11.19 9.02 5.84
CA LEU A 211 11.27 8.37 7.16
C LEU A 211 12.60 8.72 7.85
N GLU A 212 12.92 10.00 8.01
CA GLU A 212 14.18 10.45 8.62
C GLU A 212 14.07 10.70 10.13
N PRO A 213 15.22 10.59 10.88
CA PRO A 213 15.25 10.85 12.31
C PRO A 213 15.14 12.34 12.65
N LYS A 214 15.60 13.19 11.77
CA LYS A 214 15.59 14.65 11.96
C LYS A 214 14.22 15.21 11.63
N ILE A 215 13.55 15.52 12.62
CA ILE A 215 12.30 16.21 12.55
C ILE A 215 12.58 17.70 12.70
N ILE A 216 12.29 18.48 11.81
CA ILE A 216 11.13 19.13 11.37
C ILE A 216 10.50 19.91 12.50
N LYS A 217 10.11 21.03 12.21
CA LYS A 217 9.57 22.07 13.08
C LYS A 217 8.94 21.54 14.37
N GLU A 218 9.41 22.03 15.48
CA GLU A 218 9.02 21.64 16.85
C GLU A 218 7.53 21.86 17.14
N ASP A 219 6.80 22.49 16.21
CA ASP A 219 5.47 23.04 16.43
C ASP A 219 4.31 22.16 15.95
N ASP A 220 4.58 20.97 15.34
CA ASP A 220 3.49 20.06 14.95
C ASP A 220 3.12 19.13 16.13
N PRO A 221 1.93 19.29 16.73
CA PRO A 221 1.53 18.50 17.90
C PRO A 221 1.43 17.00 17.62
N GLU A 222 1.11 16.59 16.37
CA GLU A 222 1.00 15.17 16.01
C GLU A 222 2.37 14.54 15.86
N ILE A 223 3.31 15.25 15.24
CA ILE A 223 4.71 14.80 15.13
C ILE A 223 5.35 14.76 16.50
N SER A 224 5.06 15.71 17.38
CA SER A 224 5.51 15.71 18.76
C SER A 224 4.99 14.51 19.56
N ARG A 225 3.73 14.11 19.34
CA ARG A 225 3.15 12.89 19.96
C ARG A 225 3.78 11.60 19.42
N ALA A 226 4.23 11.58 18.17
CA ALA A 226 4.96 10.45 17.60
C ALA A 226 6.37 10.28 18.16
N ARG A 227 6.92 11.31 18.81
CA ARG A 227 8.28 11.29 19.41
C ARG A 227 8.39 10.53 20.70
N THR A 228 7.33 10.45 21.49
CA THR A 228 7.31 9.66 22.70
C THR A 228 7.03 8.21 22.35
N LEU A 229 8.10 7.42 22.19
CA LEU A 229 7.94 6.00 22.00
C LEU A 229 7.56 5.34 23.32
N ASP A 230 6.35 4.79 23.32
CA ASP A 230 5.98 3.74 24.25
C ASP A 230 5.71 2.49 23.39
N MET A 231 6.50 1.44 23.55
CA MET A 231 6.34 0.18 22.82
C MET A 231 4.93 -0.38 22.99
N ASN A 232 4.28 -0.15 24.14
CA ASN A 232 2.90 -0.54 24.35
C ASN A 232 1.91 0.19 23.44
N THR A 233 2.27 1.35 22.89
CA THR A 233 1.43 2.10 21.97
C THR A 233 1.58 1.68 20.51
N LEU A 234 2.59 0.89 20.17
CA LEU A 234 2.80 0.38 18.80
C LEU A 234 1.69 -0.57 18.33
N GLN A 235 1.00 -1.23 19.26
CA GLN A 235 -0.13 -2.10 18.93
C GLN A 235 -1.31 -1.33 18.33
N TYR A 236 -1.42 -0.03 18.61
CA TYR A 236 -2.49 0.79 18.07
C TYR A 236 -2.07 1.44 16.76
N ALA A 237 -2.85 1.24 15.72
CA ALA A 237 -2.66 1.94 14.46
C ALA A 237 -2.98 3.43 14.64
N THR A 238 -2.06 4.29 14.20
CA THR A 238 -2.21 5.75 14.22
C THR A 238 -1.71 6.32 12.90
N SER A 239 -2.05 7.58 12.61
CA SER A 239 -1.60 8.29 11.40
C SER A 239 -0.08 8.26 11.19
N PHE A 240 0.71 8.21 12.27
CA PHE A 240 2.18 8.19 12.25
C PHE A 240 2.80 6.87 12.68
N ARG A 241 2.05 5.77 12.56
CA ARG A 241 2.51 4.44 13.00
C ARG A 241 3.89 4.06 12.46
N LEU A 242 4.18 4.29 11.17
CA LEU A 242 5.48 3.95 10.61
C LEU A 242 6.62 4.83 11.14
N LEU A 243 6.37 6.06 11.56
CA LEU A 243 7.37 6.88 12.25
C LEU A 243 7.69 6.30 13.62
N LYS A 244 6.71 5.78 14.34
CA LYS A 244 6.92 5.07 15.63
C LYS A 244 7.69 3.76 15.43
N VAL A 245 7.33 2.98 14.41
CA VAL A 245 8.07 1.76 14.03
C VAL A 245 9.53 2.10 13.74
N ARG A 246 9.76 3.12 12.95
CA ARG A 246 11.11 3.60 12.67
C ARG A 246 11.85 4.02 13.94
N GLN A 247 11.20 4.74 14.85
CA GLN A 247 11.81 5.15 16.13
C GLN A 247 12.19 3.92 16.96
N ALA A 248 11.28 2.92 17.07
CA ALA A 248 11.58 1.67 17.78
C ALA A 248 12.86 1.01 17.27
N PHE A 249 13.05 0.94 15.94
CA PHE A 249 14.29 0.42 15.36
C PHE A 249 15.50 1.30 15.68
N SER A 250 15.36 2.62 15.72
CA SER A 250 16.46 3.51 16.10
C SER A 250 16.87 3.37 17.57
N GLU A 251 15.96 2.93 18.42
CA GLU A 251 16.17 2.64 19.85
C GLU A 251 16.63 1.20 20.10
N GLY A 252 16.81 0.40 19.04
CA GLY A 252 17.40 -0.93 19.11
C GLY A 252 16.40 -2.09 19.15
N ALA A 253 15.10 -1.83 18.96
CA ALA A 253 14.11 -2.91 18.89
C ALA A 253 14.41 -3.89 17.76
N SER A 254 14.15 -5.16 17.97
CA SER A 254 14.25 -6.19 16.96
C SER A 254 13.02 -6.21 16.04
N ILE A 255 13.16 -6.84 14.87
CA ILE A 255 12.03 -7.05 13.95
C ILE A 255 10.92 -7.86 14.63
N ASP A 256 11.28 -8.88 15.40
CA ASP A 256 10.32 -9.75 16.08
C ASP A 256 9.50 -8.98 17.13
N GLU A 257 10.14 -8.14 17.95
CA GLU A 257 9.43 -7.31 18.93
C GLU A 257 8.44 -6.36 18.28
N VAL A 258 8.85 -5.70 17.20
CA VAL A 258 7.98 -4.79 16.44
C VAL A 258 6.85 -5.57 15.75
N PHE A 259 7.15 -6.75 15.18
CA PHE A 259 6.13 -7.61 14.58
C PHE A 259 5.10 -8.08 15.61
N GLN A 260 5.53 -8.52 16.78
CA GLN A 260 4.59 -8.96 17.84
C GLN A 260 3.62 -7.84 18.23
N SER A 261 4.11 -6.60 18.29
CA SER A 261 3.29 -5.43 18.63
C SER A 261 2.40 -4.95 17.49
N THR A 262 2.89 -4.97 16.25
CA THR A 262 2.22 -4.29 15.12
C THR A 262 1.49 -5.24 14.18
N LYS A 263 1.92 -6.49 14.11
CA LYS A 263 1.51 -7.48 13.10
C LYS A 263 1.78 -7.06 11.64
N ILE A 264 2.59 -6.01 11.44
CA ILE A 264 3.07 -5.64 10.10
C ILE A 264 4.00 -6.75 9.62
N ASP A 265 3.82 -7.19 8.38
CA ASP A 265 4.63 -8.28 7.81
C ASP A 265 6.15 -8.02 7.97
N PRO A 266 6.94 -9.00 8.43
CA PRO A 266 8.37 -8.86 8.65
C PRO A 266 9.15 -8.35 7.44
N TRP A 267 8.68 -8.61 6.22
CA TRP A 267 9.31 -8.09 5.02
C TRP A 267 9.31 -6.56 5.00
N PHE A 268 8.17 -5.92 5.31
CA PHE A 268 8.07 -4.45 5.39
C PHE A 268 8.91 -3.91 6.55
N LEU A 269 8.88 -4.58 7.71
CA LEU A 269 9.68 -4.19 8.87
C LEU A 269 11.18 -4.23 8.56
N TYR A 270 11.64 -5.25 7.83
CA TYR A 270 13.01 -5.34 7.36
C TYR A 270 13.40 -4.16 6.44
N GLN A 271 12.51 -3.76 5.51
CA GLN A 271 12.75 -2.62 4.64
C GLN A 271 12.87 -1.31 5.42
N ILE A 272 12.02 -1.11 6.44
CA ILE A 272 12.07 0.08 7.30
C ILE A 272 13.33 0.07 8.16
N LYS A 273 13.66 -1.08 8.77
CA LYS A 273 14.88 -1.23 9.56
C LYS A 273 16.13 -0.94 8.74
N TYR A 274 16.19 -1.43 7.52
CA TYR A 274 17.31 -1.14 6.60
C TYR A 274 17.48 0.36 6.36
N LEU A 275 16.39 1.12 6.20
CA LEU A 275 16.46 2.58 6.06
C LEU A 275 17.03 3.24 7.32
N VAL A 276 16.66 2.74 8.51
CA VAL A 276 17.20 3.24 9.79
C VAL A 276 18.70 2.97 9.89
N ASP A 277 19.11 1.73 9.60
CA ASP A 277 20.52 1.30 9.71
C ASP A 277 21.41 2.07 8.72
N CYS A 278 20.92 2.35 7.51
CA CYS A 278 21.63 3.18 6.54
C CYS A 278 21.81 4.63 7.01
N ASN A 279 20.79 5.21 7.64
CA ASN A 279 20.83 6.58 8.10
C ASN A 279 21.73 6.77 9.34
N SER A 280 21.87 5.74 10.18
CA SER A 280 22.77 5.79 11.36
C SER A 280 24.25 5.71 10.99
N ASN A 281 24.57 5.12 9.86
CA ASN A 281 25.97 4.86 9.44
C ASN A 281 26.58 5.95 8.53
N THR A 282 25.78 6.94 8.11
CA THR A 282 26.29 7.99 7.20
C THR A 282 25.61 9.32 7.52
N SER A 283 26.36 10.28 8.06
CA SER A 283 25.82 11.63 8.21
C SER A 283 25.54 12.21 6.81
N MET A 284 24.40 12.91 6.63
CA MET A 284 24.06 13.59 5.36
C MET A 284 25.15 14.60 4.94
N LEU A 285 25.98 15.06 5.89
CA LEU A 285 27.14 15.89 5.61
C LEU A 285 28.26 15.11 4.91
N GLU A 286 28.53 13.87 5.34
CA GLU A 286 29.49 12.97 4.71
C GLU A 286 29.04 12.55 3.31
N LEU A 287 27.74 12.28 3.13
CA LEU A 287 27.17 12.03 1.80
C LEU A 287 27.33 13.25 0.87
N LYS A 288 27.07 14.46 1.34
CA LYS A 288 27.28 15.68 0.53
C LYS A 288 28.75 15.97 0.25
N GLN A 289 29.65 15.71 1.19
CA GLN A 289 31.09 15.84 0.98
C GLN A 289 31.65 14.76 0.05
N ASN A 290 31.05 13.59 0.08
CA ASN A 290 31.45 12.44 -0.73
C ASN A 290 30.86 12.44 -2.16
N LEU A 291 29.77 13.16 -2.41
CA LEU A 291 29.17 13.32 -3.75
C LEU A 291 30.00 14.19 -4.69
N ASN A 292 31.04 14.86 -4.20
CA ASN A 292 31.90 15.75 -5.00
C ASN A 292 33.08 15.02 -5.67
N SER A 293 33.21 13.71 -5.57
CA SER A 293 34.20 12.93 -6.32
C SER A 293 33.56 11.85 -7.20
N ASP A 294 33.84 11.89 -8.50
CA ASP A 294 33.33 10.92 -9.49
C ASP A 294 33.60 9.45 -9.13
N ALA A 295 34.69 9.17 -8.42
CA ALA A 295 35.06 7.83 -7.95
C ALA A 295 34.09 7.27 -6.91
N GLN A 296 33.43 8.10 -6.14
CA GLN A 296 32.47 7.67 -5.10
C GLN A 296 31.06 7.51 -5.63
N ILE A 297 30.65 8.31 -6.61
CA ILE A 297 29.40 8.12 -7.35
C ILE A 297 29.42 6.73 -8.02
N THR A 298 30.53 6.37 -8.64
CA THR A 298 30.73 5.04 -9.26
C THR A 298 30.69 3.91 -8.21
N LYS A 299 31.21 4.13 -7.00
CA LYS A 299 31.19 3.12 -5.91
C LYS A 299 29.78 2.91 -5.35
N ILE A 300 28.99 4.00 -5.22
CA ILE A 300 27.59 3.95 -4.79
C ILE A 300 26.74 3.25 -5.87
N LEU A 301 26.91 3.61 -7.14
CA LEU A 301 26.20 2.98 -8.26
C LEU A 301 26.54 1.48 -8.38
N ASN A 302 27.80 1.10 -8.19
CA ASN A 302 28.21 -0.31 -8.22
C ASN A 302 27.66 -1.12 -7.04
N LYS A 303 27.60 -0.53 -5.82
CA LYS A 303 27.00 -1.16 -4.65
C LYS A 303 25.49 -1.37 -4.86
N THR A 304 24.80 -0.38 -5.39
CA THR A 304 23.37 -0.47 -5.74
C THR A 304 23.11 -1.51 -6.83
N GLN A 305 24.05 -1.72 -7.76
CA GLN A 305 23.93 -2.77 -8.78
C GLN A 305 24.22 -4.18 -8.25
N GLN A 306 25.10 -4.32 -7.27
CA GLN A 306 25.35 -5.62 -6.61
C GLN A 306 24.18 -6.06 -5.73
N GLU A 307 23.54 -5.12 -5.02
CA GLU A 307 22.34 -5.37 -4.21
C GLU A 307 21.09 -5.70 -5.06
N LYS A 308 21.11 -5.41 -6.37
CA LYS A 308 20.07 -5.82 -7.32
C LYS A 308 20.25 -7.25 -7.86
N ARG A 309 21.38 -7.89 -7.60
CA ARG A 309 21.72 -9.25 -8.10
C ARG A 309 21.70 -10.32 -7.02
N SER A 310 21.51 -9.94 -5.76
CA SER A 310 21.28 -10.81 -4.61
C SER A 310 19.78 -10.73 -4.19
#